data_897254d95c66a5e94b76ca3c2c33b628
#
_entry.id   897254d95c66a5e94b76ca3c2c33b628
#
_cell.length_a   1.000
_cell.length_b   1.000
_cell.length_c   1.000
_cell.angle_alpha   90.00
_cell.angle_beta   90.00
_cell.angle_gamma   90.00
#
_symmetry.space_group_name_H-M   'P 1'
#
loop_
_entity.id
_entity.type
_entity.pdbx_description
1 polymer ?
#
loop_
_entity_poly.entity_id
_entity_poly.type
_entity_poly.pdbx_seq_one_letter_code
_entity_poly.pdbx_strand_id
1 'polypeptide(L)'
;SHVLEPGLSDILAANLKRNSINFNNKIDSNLYNIYIVAVGTPLDSSLMPDMSDLISVLEDISIVLKQGDQVILRSTVPVGVTRKVVIPYLESATKLKVGKDFYVSFAPERTIEGDAMNELKTLPQVIGGYSSKCLKNSYEFWTTLTPTVVRVDTLEAAELVKLANNSFRDLSFSFSNEMALLADRFNVNTFDLINAANEGYPRNKIPLPSPGVGGYCLTKDPILFSCTYDGLRSDAVLGLASRKINERAALYPIDVVKKYANMHKLSLSKLNILIIGIAFKGAPETTDVRGSVAIDLLHELNKYVDNIFAWDAVIKTADLEKIGFDTIGSLSNSIRHVDVVLILNNHPNNIHSGLYTTPINNRLIFDGWNQVDRQEIEKISGMSYATMGYMTPMTNP
;
A
#
# COMPACT_ATOMS: atom_id res chain seq x y z
N SER A 1 -9.27 7.40 -17.53
CA SER A 1 -8.51 7.41 -16.26
C SER A 1 -7.38 6.39 -16.36
N HIS A 2 -6.21 6.69 -15.83
CA HIS A 2 -5.07 5.75 -15.70
C HIS A 2 -5.16 4.97 -14.36
N VAL A 3 -6.10 5.31 -13.51
CA VAL A 3 -6.37 4.64 -12.24
C VAL A 3 -7.53 3.67 -12.42
N LEU A 4 -7.35 2.43 -11.98
CA LEU A 4 -8.40 1.42 -11.95
C LEU A 4 -9.29 1.65 -10.73
N GLU A 5 -10.37 2.42 -10.94
CA GLU A 5 -11.33 2.74 -9.89
C GLU A 5 -12.75 2.60 -10.46
N PRO A 6 -13.56 1.66 -9.96
CA PRO A 6 -14.91 1.41 -10.50
C PRO A 6 -15.79 2.66 -10.50
N GLY A 7 -16.40 2.98 -11.65
CA GLY A 7 -17.29 4.14 -11.81
C GLY A 7 -16.61 5.50 -12.01
N LEU A 8 -15.29 5.63 -11.77
CA LEU A 8 -14.60 6.91 -11.92
C LEU A 8 -14.59 7.41 -13.37
N SER A 9 -14.34 6.54 -14.34
CA SER A 9 -14.27 6.91 -15.76
C SER A 9 -15.60 7.47 -16.27
N ASP A 10 -16.73 6.90 -15.86
CA ASP A 10 -18.06 7.33 -16.28
C ASP A 10 -18.43 8.69 -15.67
N ILE A 11 -18.14 8.88 -14.38
CA ILE A 11 -18.36 10.14 -13.68
C ILE A 11 -17.51 11.25 -14.31
N LEU A 12 -16.24 10.96 -14.58
CA LEU A 12 -15.33 11.91 -15.20
C LEU A 12 -15.80 12.31 -16.60
N ALA A 13 -16.15 11.34 -17.45
CA ALA A 13 -16.67 11.59 -18.80
C ALA A 13 -17.96 12.42 -18.78
N ALA A 14 -18.88 12.13 -17.87
CA ALA A 14 -20.14 12.87 -17.73
C ALA A 14 -19.90 14.33 -17.30
N ASN A 15 -18.98 14.58 -16.37
CA ASN A 15 -18.68 15.93 -15.88
C ASN A 15 -17.86 16.76 -16.89
N LEU A 16 -16.98 16.14 -17.64
CA LEU A 16 -16.28 16.80 -18.76
C LEU A 16 -17.27 17.23 -19.83
N LYS A 17 -18.23 16.37 -20.20
CA LYS A 17 -19.26 16.69 -21.18
C LYS A 17 -20.16 17.85 -20.74
N ARG A 18 -20.36 18.05 -19.44
CA ARG A 18 -21.14 19.15 -18.84
C ARG A 18 -20.31 20.41 -18.60
N ASN A 19 -19.02 20.41 -18.90
CA ASN A 19 -18.06 21.48 -18.55
C ASN A 19 -18.06 21.83 -17.04
N SER A 20 -18.36 20.86 -16.16
CA SER A 20 -18.33 21.03 -14.71
C SER A 20 -16.98 20.68 -14.08
N ILE A 21 -16.07 20.13 -14.88
CA ILE A 21 -14.68 19.85 -14.52
C ILE A 21 -13.76 20.37 -15.63
N ASN A 22 -12.68 21.04 -15.24
CA ASN A 22 -11.63 21.50 -16.12
C ASN A 22 -10.28 21.03 -15.61
N PHE A 23 -9.38 20.63 -16.52
CA PHE A 23 -7.99 20.32 -16.23
C PHE A 23 -7.11 21.48 -16.67
N ASN A 24 -6.43 22.10 -15.72
CA ASN A 24 -5.52 23.22 -15.98
C ASN A 24 -4.19 22.96 -15.28
N ASN A 25 -3.13 23.46 -15.86
CA ASN A 25 -1.78 23.48 -15.26
C ASN A 25 -1.49 24.78 -14.50
N LYS A 26 -2.47 25.70 -14.41
CA LYS A 26 -2.40 26.95 -13.67
C LYS A 26 -3.74 27.22 -12.98
N ILE A 27 -3.69 27.85 -11.82
CA ILE A 27 -4.89 28.25 -11.07
C ILE A 27 -5.38 29.58 -11.58
N ASP A 28 -6.67 29.68 -11.93
CA ASP A 28 -7.31 30.97 -12.26
C ASP A 28 -7.87 31.61 -10.99
N SER A 29 -7.34 32.79 -10.64
CA SER A 29 -7.64 33.53 -9.41
C SER A 29 -9.10 33.96 -9.24
N ASN A 30 -9.85 34.05 -10.32
CA ASN A 30 -11.20 34.60 -10.30
C ASN A 30 -12.31 33.54 -10.18
N LEU A 31 -11.96 32.26 -10.34
CA LEU A 31 -12.94 31.19 -10.43
C LEU A 31 -13.13 30.41 -9.13
N TYR A 32 -12.14 30.40 -8.26
CA TYR A 32 -12.12 29.49 -7.12
C TYR A 32 -11.98 30.23 -5.78
N ASN A 33 -12.55 29.64 -4.73
CA ASN A 33 -12.47 30.11 -3.34
C ASN A 33 -12.19 28.96 -2.35
N ILE A 34 -12.09 27.73 -2.84
CA ILE A 34 -11.66 26.55 -2.06
C ILE A 34 -10.55 25.84 -2.82
N TYR A 35 -9.42 25.69 -2.17
CA TYR A 35 -8.23 25.01 -2.70
C TYR A 35 -8.00 23.73 -1.90
N ILE A 36 -8.10 22.56 -2.57
CA ILE A 36 -7.85 21.25 -1.95
C ILE A 36 -6.49 20.78 -2.42
N VAL A 37 -5.53 20.71 -1.50
CA VAL A 37 -4.16 20.27 -1.77
C VAL A 37 -4.04 18.78 -1.53
N ALA A 38 -3.80 18.00 -2.60
CA ALA A 38 -3.78 16.54 -2.58
C ALA A 38 -2.55 15.98 -3.33
N VAL A 39 -1.41 16.66 -3.23
CA VAL A 39 -0.15 16.23 -3.85
C VAL A 39 0.53 15.13 -3.04
N GLY A 40 1.39 14.35 -3.71
CA GLY A 40 2.20 13.33 -3.05
C GLY A 40 3.22 13.94 -2.09
N THR A 41 3.60 13.17 -1.08
CA THR A 41 4.67 13.49 -0.14
C THR A 41 5.56 12.25 -0.02
N PRO A 42 6.43 12.01 -1.02
CA PRO A 42 7.30 10.84 -1.01
C PRO A 42 8.37 10.96 0.08
N LEU A 43 9.11 9.88 0.29
CA LEU A 43 10.34 9.89 1.07
C LEU A 43 11.52 10.05 0.14
N ASP A 44 12.51 10.79 0.57
CA ASP A 44 13.81 10.86 -0.09
C ASP A 44 14.67 9.60 0.15
N SER A 45 15.87 9.56 -0.41
CA SER A 45 16.80 8.43 -0.27
C SER A 45 17.28 8.20 1.19
N SER A 46 17.10 9.18 2.07
CA SER A 46 17.40 9.11 3.50
C SER A 46 16.19 8.74 4.34
N LEU A 47 15.08 8.36 3.69
CA LEU A 47 13.77 8.09 4.31
C LEU A 47 13.23 9.31 5.08
N MET A 48 13.52 10.53 4.60
CA MET A 48 12.95 11.77 5.12
C MET A 48 11.83 12.28 4.21
N PRO A 49 10.82 12.98 4.78
CA PRO A 49 9.71 13.49 3.99
C PRO A 49 10.17 14.53 2.96
N ASP A 50 9.89 14.31 1.68
CA ASP A 50 10.08 15.30 0.63
C ASP A 50 8.79 16.14 0.47
N MET A 51 8.90 17.42 0.77
CA MET A 51 7.81 18.40 0.72
C MET A 51 7.87 19.32 -0.50
N SER A 52 8.74 19.05 -1.47
CA SER A 52 8.96 19.92 -2.64
C SER A 52 7.68 20.17 -3.44
N ASP A 53 6.90 19.12 -3.72
CA ASP A 53 5.62 19.25 -4.42
C ASP A 53 4.60 20.07 -3.63
N LEU A 54 4.57 19.90 -2.31
CA LEU A 54 3.70 20.69 -1.43
C LEU A 54 4.07 22.18 -1.49
N ILE A 55 5.35 22.51 -1.38
CA ILE A 55 5.81 23.91 -1.44
C ILE A 55 5.50 24.52 -2.81
N SER A 56 5.72 23.81 -3.90
CA SER A 56 5.39 24.27 -5.25
C SER A 56 3.90 24.62 -5.40
N VAL A 57 3.01 23.78 -4.88
CA VAL A 57 1.55 24.05 -4.89
C VAL A 57 1.18 25.24 -4.00
N LEU A 58 1.85 25.42 -2.85
CA LEU A 58 1.63 26.58 -1.99
C LEU A 58 2.07 27.88 -2.68
N GLU A 59 3.13 27.85 -3.48
CA GLU A 59 3.55 28.97 -4.30
C GLU A 59 2.45 29.34 -5.29
N ASP A 60 1.93 28.40 -6.06
CA ASP A 60 0.84 28.65 -7.02
C ASP A 60 -0.43 29.21 -6.31
N ILE A 61 -0.81 28.64 -5.17
CA ILE A 61 -1.97 29.12 -4.38
C ILE A 61 -1.73 30.54 -3.88
N SER A 62 -0.52 30.87 -3.44
CA SER A 62 -0.19 32.17 -2.87
C SER A 62 -0.38 33.33 -3.85
N ILE A 63 -0.22 33.08 -5.15
CA ILE A 63 -0.41 34.07 -6.23
C ILE A 63 -1.90 34.47 -6.34
N VAL A 64 -2.82 33.57 -6.04
CA VAL A 64 -4.25 33.71 -6.29
C VAL A 64 -5.10 33.81 -5.04
N LEU A 65 -4.56 33.51 -3.87
CA LEU A 65 -5.27 33.48 -2.59
C LEU A 65 -5.77 34.88 -2.20
N LYS A 66 -7.04 34.98 -1.91
CA LYS A 66 -7.70 36.21 -1.56
C LYS A 66 -8.51 36.11 -0.26
N GLN A 67 -9.01 37.26 0.21
CA GLN A 67 -9.83 37.31 1.43
C GLN A 67 -11.12 36.49 1.29
N GLY A 68 -11.36 35.63 2.28
CA GLY A 68 -12.51 34.74 2.33
C GLY A 68 -12.21 33.31 1.85
N ASP A 69 -11.09 33.09 1.16
CA ASP A 69 -10.73 31.78 0.60
C ASP A 69 -10.40 30.74 1.67
N GLN A 70 -10.56 29.47 1.29
CA GLN A 70 -10.25 28.32 2.13
C GLN A 70 -9.22 27.41 1.48
N VAL A 71 -8.20 27.01 2.26
CA VAL A 71 -7.22 26.00 1.88
C VAL A 71 -7.44 24.76 2.74
N ILE A 72 -7.68 23.62 2.09
CA ILE A 72 -7.89 22.33 2.74
C ILE A 72 -6.71 21.42 2.36
N LEU A 73 -5.87 21.11 3.33
CA LEU A 73 -4.78 20.15 3.10
C LEU A 73 -5.31 18.72 3.25
N ARG A 74 -5.12 17.89 2.21
CA ARG A 74 -5.41 16.45 2.18
C ARG A 74 -4.17 15.59 2.06
N SER A 75 -3.06 16.16 1.57
CA SER A 75 -1.77 15.47 1.48
C SER A 75 -1.36 14.90 2.84
N THR A 76 -0.87 13.66 2.85
CA THR A 76 -0.38 13.03 4.09
C THR A 76 0.98 13.63 4.45
N VAL A 77 1.08 14.27 5.59
CA VAL A 77 2.28 15.00 6.03
C VAL A 77 2.66 14.60 7.46
N PRO A 78 3.91 14.81 7.89
CA PRO A 78 4.28 14.72 9.30
C PRO A 78 3.45 15.66 10.17
N VAL A 79 3.28 15.30 11.43
CA VAL A 79 2.48 16.09 12.38
C VAL A 79 3.07 17.49 12.57
N GLY A 80 2.23 18.50 12.46
CA GLY A 80 2.56 19.93 12.61
C GLY A 80 2.86 20.67 11.31
N VAL A 81 2.96 19.98 10.16
CA VAL A 81 3.28 20.61 8.86
C VAL A 81 2.26 21.67 8.48
N THR A 82 0.97 21.39 8.64
CA THR A 82 -0.07 22.39 8.29
C THR A 82 0.11 23.71 9.08
N ARG A 83 0.36 23.61 10.38
CA ARG A 83 0.52 24.80 11.24
C ARG A 83 1.87 25.47 11.11
N LYS A 84 2.95 24.70 10.97
CA LYS A 84 4.33 25.19 11.08
C LYS A 84 5.00 25.47 9.74
N VAL A 85 4.47 24.90 8.66
CA VAL A 85 4.99 25.10 7.30
C VAL A 85 3.97 25.77 6.39
N VAL A 86 2.78 25.16 6.20
CA VAL A 86 1.76 25.64 5.23
C VAL A 86 1.27 27.04 5.59
N ILE A 87 0.82 27.25 6.82
CA ILE A 87 0.26 28.55 7.25
C ILE A 87 1.31 29.66 7.21
N PRO A 88 2.51 29.53 7.79
CA PRO A 88 3.53 30.56 7.73
C PRO A 88 3.95 30.90 6.29
N TYR A 89 4.03 29.90 5.41
CA TYR A 89 4.33 30.13 4.00
C TYR A 89 3.27 31.03 3.35
N LEU A 90 1.98 30.68 3.46
CA LEU A 90 0.89 31.44 2.87
C LEU A 90 0.79 32.84 3.47
N GLU A 91 0.90 33.00 4.79
CA GLU A 91 0.88 34.32 5.46
C GLU A 91 2.05 35.21 5.01
N SER A 92 3.25 34.62 4.83
CA SER A 92 4.44 35.35 4.38
C SER A 92 4.30 35.83 2.94
N ALA A 93 3.81 34.96 2.05
CA ALA A 93 3.68 35.25 0.62
C ALA A 93 2.55 36.26 0.32
N THR A 94 1.40 36.10 0.96
CA THR A 94 0.18 36.88 0.65
C THR A 94 -0.02 38.10 1.54
N LYS A 95 0.62 38.19 2.72
CA LYS A 95 0.37 39.14 3.82
C LYS A 95 -1.03 39.06 4.46
N LEU A 96 -1.82 38.04 4.05
CA LEU A 96 -3.12 37.75 4.68
C LEU A 96 -2.89 36.97 5.99
N LYS A 97 -3.90 37.02 6.89
CA LYS A 97 -3.85 36.33 8.18
C LYS A 97 -4.84 35.19 8.26
N VAL A 98 -4.33 33.99 8.59
CA VAL A 98 -5.15 32.80 8.78
C VAL A 98 -6.18 32.97 9.89
N GLY A 99 -7.37 32.46 9.67
CA GLY A 99 -8.50 32.55 10.61
C GLY A 99 -9.22 33.91 10.60
N LYS A 100 -8.65 34.92 9.94
CA LYS A 100 -9.24 36.25 9.74
C LYS A 100 -9.52 36.51 8.27
N ASP A 101 -8.46 36.51 7.45
CA ASP A 101 -8.54 36.87 6.03
C ASP A 101 -8.73 35.63 5.15
N PHE A 102 -8.14 34.51 5.51
CA PHE A 102 -8.35 33.21 4.86
C PHE A 102 -8.44 32.08 5.88
N TYR A 103 -8.86 30.89 5.46
CA TYR A 103 -9.15 29.78 6.35
C TYR A 103 -8.34 28.54 5.97
N VAL A 104 -7.81 27.82 6.97
CA VAL A 104 -7.03 26.60 6.75
C VAL A 104 -7.59 25.45 7.60
N SER A 105 -7.74 24.29 6.97
CA SER A 105 -8.10 23.04 7.61
C SER A 105 -7.29 21.88 7.07
N PHE A 106 -7.22 20.82 7.85
CA PHE A 106 -6.68 19.52 7.44
C PHE A 106 -7.83 18.50 7.35
N ALA A 107 -7.89 17.77 6.24
CA ALA A 107 -8.94 16.79 5.99
C ALA A 107 -8.34 15.56 5.27
N PRO A 108 -7.79 14.58 6.02
CA PRO A 108 -7.05 13.46 5.46
C PRO A 108 -7.88 12.59 4.53
N GLU A 109 -7.25 12.10 3.46
CA GLU A 109 -7.79 11.02 2.64
C GLU A 109 -7.57 9.68 3.32
N ARG A 110 -8.65 8.87 3.44
CA ARG A 110 -8.60 7.58 4.12
C ARG A 110 -9.19 6.42 3.31
N THR A 111 -9.59 6.68 2.07
CA THR A 111 -10.15 5.65 1.18
C THR A 111 -9.10 4.65 0.72
N ILE A 112 -9.57 3.46 0.34
CA ILE A 112 -8.74 2.41 -0.25
C ILE A 112 -8.85 2.46 -1.78
N GLU A 113 -7.74 2.30 -2.48
CA GLU A 113 -7.72 2.17 -3.93
C GLU A 113 -8.49 0.92 -4.38
N GLY A 114 -9.33 1.08 -5.42
CA GLY A 114 -10.22 0.04 -5.95
C GLY A 114 -11.63 0.04 -5.33
N ASP A 115 -11.88 0.82 -4.24
CA ASP A 115 -13.21 1.05 -3.66
C ASP A 115 -13.41 2.50 -3.19
N ALA A 116 -12.56 3.43 -3.67
CA ALA A 116 -12.55 4.81 -3.22
C ALA A 116 -13.87 5.53 -3.50
N MET A 117 -14.52 5.28 -4.62
CA MET A 117 -15.80 5.92 -4.99
C MET A 117 -16.94 5.56 -4.04
N ASN A 118 -16.94 4.36 -3.47
CA ASN A 118 -17.88 3.94 -2.44
C ASN A 118 -17.49 4.50 -1.08
N GLU A 119 -16.22 4.38 -0.71
CA GLU A 119 -15.71 4.83 0.59
C GLU A 119 -15.78 6.35 0.77
N LEU A 120 -15.62 7.16 -0.27
CA LEU A 120 -15.85 8.62 -0.22
C LEU A 120 -17.28 9.00 0.22
N LYS A 121 -18.26 8.11 -0.02
CA LYS A 121 -19.66 8.33 0.38
C LYS A 121 -20.00 7.73 1.74
N THR A 122 -19.25 6.74 2.20
CA THR A 122 -19.60 5.94 3.37
C THR A 122 -18.68 6.17 4.57
N LEU A 123 -17.39 6.45 4.35
CA LEU A 123 -16.45 6.71 5.42
C LEU A 123 -16.66 8.10 6.04
N PRO A 124 -16.65 8.21 7.37
CA PRO A 124 -16.65 9.51 8.04
C PRO A 124 -15.42 10.34 7.64
N GLN A 125 -15.63 11.57 7.18
CA GLN A 125 -14.55 12.51 6.93
C GLN A 125 -14.08 13.13 8.24
N VAL A 126 -12.81 12.92 8.59
CA VAL A 126 -12.18 13.62 9.73
C VAL A 126 -11.71 14.99 9.28
N ILE A 127 -11.91 16.02 10.11
CA ILE A 127 -11.44 17.38 9.85
C ILE A 127 -10.87 18.02 11.11
N GLY A 128 -9.77 18.78 10.95
CA GLY A 128 -9.23 19.70 11.95
C GLY A 128 -9.07 21.10 11.37
N GLY A 129 -9.32 22.12 12.16
CA GLY A 129 -9.21 23.52 11.72
C GLY A 129 -8.16 24.30 12.50
N TYR A 130 -7.56 25.33 11.87
CA TYR A 130 -6.67 26.25 12.57
C TYR A 130 -7.38 27.03 13.68
N SER A 131 -8.64 27.38 13.47
CA SER A 131 -9.51 28.04 14.43
C SER A 131 -10.93 27.50 14.35
N SER A 132 -11.81 27.86 15.30
CA SER A 132 -13.21 27.45 15.26
C SER A 132 -13.92 27.87 13.97
N LYS A 133 -13.54 29.01 13.37
CA LYS A 133 -14.10 29.51 12.11
C LYS A 133 -13.57 28.65 10.93
N CYS A 134 -12.28 28.32 10.92
CA CYS A 134 -11.69 27.41 9.93
C CYS A 134 -12.36 26.03 9.97
N LEU A 135 -12.56 25.49 11.18
CA LEU A 135 -13.23 24.21 11.39
C LEU A 135 -14.69 24.25 10.93
N LYS A 136 -15.42 25.33 11.22
CA LYS A 136 -16.81 25.52 10.78
C LYS A 136 -16.91 25.53 9.25
N ASN A 137 -16.09 26.33 8.57
CA ASN A 137 -16.10 26.40 7.10
C ASN A 137 -15.77 25.03 6.47
N SER A 138 -14.79 24.32 7.02
CA SER A 138 -14.45 22.98 6.57
C SER A 138 -15.61 22.00 6.80
N TYR A 139 -16.29 22.07 7.94
CA TYR A 139 -17.45 21.25 8.24
C TYR A 139 -18.60 21.50 7.26
N GLU A 140 -18.95 22.74 6.98
CA GLU A 140 -19.98 23.12 6.02
C GLU A 140 -19.67 22.59 4.63
N PHE A 141 -18.42 22.65 4.19
CA PHE A 141 -17.99 22.09 2.92
C PHE A 141 -18.14 20.54 2.89
N TRP A 142 -17.58 19.85 3.87
CA TRP A 142 -17.56 18.38 3.84
C TRP A 142 -18.93 17.74 4.04
N THR A 143 -19.85 18.38 4.76
CA THR A 143 -21.25 17.90 4.89
C THR A 143 -22.01 17.90 3.58
N THR A 144 -21.54 18.58 2.55
CA THR A 144 -22.12 18.52 1.19
C THR A 144 -21.68 17.26 0.43
N LEU A 145 -20.61 16.59 0.86
CA LEU A 145 -19.97 15.48 0.14
C LEU A 145 -20.11 14.13 0.85
N THR A 146 -20.16 14.13 2.17
CA THR A 146 -20.25 12.93 3.00
C THR A 146 -21.27 13.08 4.12
N PRO A 147 -22.02 12.01 4.46
CA PRO A 147 -23.07 12.07 5.47
C PRO A 147 -22.52 12.24 6.90
N THR A 148 -21.26 11.92 7.13
CA THR A 148 -20.66 11.97 8.47
C THR A 148 -19.34 12.72 8.44
N VAL A 149 -19.25 13.79 9.26
CA VAL A 149 -18.03 14.57 9.45
C VAL A 149 -17.62 14.55 10.92
N VAL A 150 -16.45 14.01 11.20
CA VAL A 150 -15.86 13.95 12.55
C VAL A 150 -14.90 15.13 12.73
N ARG A 151 -15.21 16.00 13.68
CA ARG A 151 -14.39 17.15 14.03
C ARG A 151 -13.39 16.78 15.12
N VAL A 152 -12.14 17.15 14.94
CA VAL A 152 -11.11 17.07 15.97
C VAL A 152 -10.63 18.49 16.33
N ASP A 153 -10.06 18.65 17.51
CA ASP A 153 -9.79 19.95 18.11
C ASP A 153 -8.68 20.74 17.42
N THR A 154 -7.72 20.05 16.77
CA THR A 154 -6.54 20.70 16.18
C THR A 154 -6.20 20.15 14.79
N LEU A 155 -5.41 20.90 14.04
CA LEU A 155 -4.82 20.45 12.78
C LEU A 155 -3.98 19.20 13.00
N GLU A 156 -3.15 19.22 14.03
CA GLU A 156 -2.24 18.13 14.40
C GLU A 156 -3.01 16.84 14.74
N ALA A 157 -4.14 16.94 15.40
CA ALA A 157 -4.99 15.78 15.67
C ALA A 157 -5.53 15.17 14.38
N ALA A 158 -5.93 15.97 13.39
CA ALA A 158 -6.39 15.46 12.10
C ALA A 158 -5.25 14.82 11.27
N GLU A 159 -4.05 15.43 11.28
CA GLU A 159 -2.85 14.87 10.67
C GLU A 159 -2.51 13.50 11.32
N LEU A 160 -2.51 13.47 12.65
CA LEU A 160 -2.18 12.26 13.41
C LEU A 160 -3.18 11.11 13.19
N VAL A 161 -4.48 11.39 13.04
CA VAL A 161 -5.49 10.36 12.75
C VAL A 161 -5.13 9.56 11.50
N LYS A 162 -4.69 10.21 10.43
CA LYS A 162 -4.27 9.52 9.20
C LYS A 162 -3.07 8.63 9.43
N LEU A 163 -2.03 9.19 10.02
CA LEU A 163 -0.78 8.50 10.29
C LEU A 163 -1.00 7.34 11.28
N ALA A 164 -1.80 7.55 12.34
CA ALA A 164 -2.12 6.51 13.32
C ALA A 164 -2.83 5.32 12.68
N ASN A 165 -3.84 5.54 11.81
CA ASN A 165 -4.55 4.45 11.15
C ASN A 165 -3.62 3.59 10.29
N ASN A 166 -2.76 4.21 9.48
CA ASN A 166 -1.87 3.49 8.59
C ASN A 166 -0.71 2.82 9.35
N SER A 167 -0.15 3.50 10.35
CA SER A 167 0.92 2.94 11.19
C SER A 167 0.42 1.77 12.04
N PHE A 168 -0.78 1.86 12.60
CA PHE A 168 -1.38 0.75 13.36
C PHE A 168 -1.67 -0.46 12.45
N ARG A 169 -2.12 -0.22 11.22
CA ARG A 169 -2.36 -1.29 10.25
C ARG A 169 -1.05 -1.98 9.86
N ASP A 170 0.01 -1.22 9.57
CA ASP A 170 1.34 -1.76 9.25
C ASP A 170 1.93 -2.53 10.45
N LEU A 171 1.79 -2.00 11.67
CA LEU A 171 2.21 -2.66 12.91
C LEU A 171 1.46 -3.98 13.14
N SER A 172 0.15 -4.01 12.87
CA SER A 172 -0.65 -5.22 13.03
C SER A 172 -0.18 -6.34 12.09
N PHE A 173 0.14 -6.00 10.85
CA PHE A 173 0.72 -6.95 9.90
C PHE A 173 2.14 -7.37 10.30
N SER A 174 2.96 -6.43 10.79
CA SER A 174 4.34 -6.76 11.20
C SER A 174 4.35 -7.77 12.35
N PHE A 175 3.41 -7.67 13.29
CA PHE A 175 3.28 -8.66 14.37
C PHE A 175 3.03 -10.07 13.83
N SER A 176 2.11 -10.23 12.87
CA SER A 176 1.83 -11.52 12.25
C SER A 176 2.98 -12.05 11.42
N ASN A 177 3.66 -11.16 10.70
CA ASN A 177 4.82 -11.50 9.90
C ASN A 177 6.00 -11.92 10.78
N GLU A 178 6.23 -11.26 11.91
CA GLU A 178 7.26 -11.67 12.88
C GLU A 178 6.92 -13.03 13.51
N MET A 179 5.64 -13.30 13.82
CA MET A 179 5.18 -14.63 14.23
C MET A 179 5.51 -15.68 13.18
N ALA A 180 5.31 -15.39 11.88
CA ALA A 180 5.63 -16.33 10.82
C ALA A 180 7.13 -16.63 10.74
N LEU A 181 7.99 -15.61 10.87
CA LEU A 181 9.45 -15.81 10.91
C LEU A 181 9.90 -16.62 12.14
N LEU A 182 9.20 -16.50 13.27
CA LEU A 182 9.47 -17.32 14.45
C LEU A 182 8.96 -18.75 14.26
N ALA A 183 7.74 -18.92 13.74
CA ALA A 183 7.10 -20.21 13.51
C ALA A 183 7.89 -21.11 12.53
N ASP A 184 8.56 -20.52 11.53
CA ASP A 184 9.41 -21.23 10.58
C ASP A 184 10.53 -22.05 11.26
N ARG A 185 11.07 -21.56 12.37
CA ARG A 185 12.10 -22.27 13.14
C ARG A 185 11.61 -23.60 13.72
N PHE A 186 10.29 -23.73 13.89
CA PHE A 186 9.63 -24.90 14.46
C PHE A 186 8.79 -25.65 13.40
N ASN A 187 8.79 -25.16 12.16
CA ASN A 187 7.95 -25.63 11.05
C ASN A 187 6.47 -25.67 11.42
N VAL A 188 5.99 -24.61 12.10
CA VAL A 188 4.58 -24.44 12.49
C VAL A 188 3.87 -23.60 11.44
N ASN A 189 2.73 -24.09 10.95
CA ASN A 189 1.88 -23.32 10.05
C ASN A 189 1.30 -22.10 10.78
N THR A 190 1.73 -20.89 10.38
CA THR A 190 1.33 -19.64 11.04
C THR A 190 -0.14 -19.32 10.82
N PHE A 191 -0.74 -19.74 9.72
CA PHE A 191 -2.18 -19.53 9.48
C PHE A 191 -3.02 -20.37 10.47
N ASP A 192 -2.69 -21.63 10.67
CA ASP A 192 -3.36 -22.50 11.64
C ASP A 192 -3.17 -21.98 13.06
N LEU A 193 -1.95 -21.53 13.39
CA LEU A 193 -1.62 -20.92 14.68
C LEU A 193 -2.48 -19.68 14.96
N ILE A 194 -2.56 -18.74 14.00
CA ILE A 194 -3.32 -17.50 14.18
C ILE A 194 -4.83 -17.77 14.22
N ASN A 195 -5.34 -18.70 13.41
CA ASN A 195 -6.73 -19.09 13.45
C ASN A 195 -7.09 -19.65 14.83
N ALA A 196 -6.25 -20.54 15.40
CA ALA A 196 -6.43 -21.08 16.75
C ALA A 196 -6.33 -19.99 17.83
N ALA A 197 -5.40 -19.04 17.69
CA ALA A 197 -5.25 -17.93 18.63
C ALA A 197 -6.44 -16.96 18.63
N ASN A 198 -7.10 -16.81 17.47
CA ASN A 198 -8.26 -15.93 17.31
C ASN A 198 -9.60 -16.62 17.69
N GLU A 199 -9.64 -17.96 17.73
CA GLU A 199 -10.87 -18.71 17.94
C GLU A 199 -11.49 -18.39 19.30
N GLY A 200 -12.68 -17.78 19.28
CA GLY A 200 -13.41 -17.39 20.48
C GLY A 200 -12.72 -16.36 21.39
N TYR A 201 -11.58 -15.77 20.97
CA TYR A 201 -10.84 -14.81 21.80
C TYR A 201 -11.36 -13.37 21.61
N PRO A 202 -11.98 -12.73 22.63
CA PRO A 202 -12.74 -11.50 22.43
C PRO A 202 -11.90 -10.21 22.50
N ARG A 203 -10.63 -10.27 22.91
CA ARG A 203 -9.84 -9.06 23.22
C ARG A 203 -9.14 -8.45 22.03
N ASN A 204 -8.69 -9.27 21.07
CA ASN A 204 -8.00 -8.83 19.87
C ASN A 204 -8.19 -9.86 18.76
N LYS A 205 -7.98 -9.41 17.52
CA LYS A 205 -7.91 -10.27 16.34
C LYS A 205 -6.57 -10.06 15.66
N ILE A 206 -5.74 -11.09 15.66
CA ILE A 206 -4.45 -11.09 14.99
C ILE A 206 -4.71 -11.24 13.48
N PRO A 207 -4.22 -10.35 12.61
CA PRO A 207 -4.35 -10.52 11.17
C PRO A 207 -3.52 -11.72 10.68
N LEU A 208 -3.87 -12.26 9.53
CA LEU A 208 -3.06 -13.29 8.87
C LEU A 208 -1.76 -12.69 8.34
N PRO A 209 -0.65 -13.46 8.31
CA PRO A 209 0.62 -13.01 7.78
C PRO A 209 0.55 -12.88 6.26
N SER A 210 1.48 -12.11 5.70
CA SER A 210 1.63 -11.94 4.26
C SER A 210 3.13 -11.87 3.89
N PRO A 211 3.51 -12.10 2.63
CA PRO A 211 4.89 -11.93 2.20
C PRO A 211 5.23 -10.43 2.13
N GLY A 212 5.37 -9.80 3.30
CA GLY A 212 5.59 -8.36 3.44
C GLY A 212 4.31 -7.52 3.32
N VAL A 213 4.49 -6.22 3.43
CA VAL A 213 3.41 -5.21 3.31
C VAL A 213 3.86 -4.14 2.33
N GLY A 214 3.22 -4.14 1.18
CA GLY A 214 3.47 -3.21 0.09
C GLY A 214 2.47 -2.05 0.03
N GLY A 215 2.55 -1.31 -1.07
CA GLY A 215 1.71 -0.18 -1.38
C GLY A 215 2.25 1.16 -0.90
N TYR A 216 2.04 2.20 -1.71
CA TYR A 216 2.60 3.53 -1.49
C TYR A 216 2.33 4.12 -0.09
N CYS A 217 1.15 3.88 0.48
CA CYS A 217 0.78 4.45 1.78
C CYS A 217 1.45 3.71 2.95
N LEU A 218 1.34 2.37 3.01
CA LEU A 218 1.84 1.63 4.17
C LEU A 218 3.37 1.55 4.21
N THR A 219 4.05 1.73 3.07
CA THR A 219 5.52 1.77 3.06
C THR A 219 6.11 3.09 3.58
N LYS A 220 5.34 4.21 3.54
CA LYS A 220 5.85 5.52 3.97
C LYS A 220 5.18 6.11 5.22
N ASP A 221 3.87 5.93 5.41
CA ASP A 221 3.13 6.61 6.48
C ASP A 221 3.62 6.23 7.90
N PRO A 222 4.04 4.98 8.19
CA PRO A 222 4.70 4.67 9.46
C PRO A 222 6.03 5.40 9.67
N ILE A 223 6.72 5.72 8.59
CA ILE A 223 7.95 6.53 8.65
C ILE A 223 7.59 7.99 8.92
N LEU A 224 6.57 8.54 8.23
CA LEU A 224 6.05 9.89 8.49
C LEU A 224 5.53 10.04 9.92
N PHE A 225 4.91 9.00 10.50
CA PHE A 225 4.49 8.96 11.89
C PHE A 225 5.68 9.12 12.87
N SER A 226 6.85 8.68 12.45
CA SER A 226 8.10 8.80 13.23
C SER A 226 8.87 10.10 12.95
N CYS A 227 8.29 11.04 12.17
CA CYS A 227 8.89 12.33 11.85
C CYS A 227 8.05 13.48 12.39
N THR A 228 8.71 14.64 12.62
CA THR A 228 8.07 15.90 12.95
C THR A 228 8.10 16.86 11.76
N TYR A 229 7.40 17.99 11.85
CA TYR A 229 7.24 18.97 10.77
C TYR A 229 8.56 19.56 10.25
N ASP A 230 9.62 19.57 11.06
CA ASP A 230 10.96 20.01 10.72
C ASP A 230 11.84 18.92 10.10
N GLY A 231 11.24 17.76 9.82
CA GLY A 231 11.92 16.60 9.25
C GLY A 231 12.76 15.80 10.23
N LEU A 232 12.79 16.15 11.51
CA LEU A 232 13.54 15.39 12.51
C LEU A 232 12.80 14.10 12.89
N ARG A 233 13.56 13.08 13.27
CA ARG A 233 12.99 11.85 13.84
C ARG A 233 12.46 12.12 15.24
N SER A 234 11.26 11.64 15.50
CA SER A 234 10.69 11.59 16.85
C SER A 234 11.11 10.32 17.59
N ASP A 235 10.77 10.23 18.88
CA ASP A 235 10.97 9.01 19.68
C ASP A 235 9.95 7.90 19.38
N ALA A 236 9.10 8.06 18.35
CA ALA A 236 8.10 7.08 17.94
C ALA A 236 8.76 5.93 17.15
N VAL A 237 9.15 4.88 17.83
CA VAL A 237 9.96 3.77 17.28
C VAL A 237 9.14 2.68 16.58
N LEU A 238 7.84 2.53 16.91
CA LEU A 238 7.01 1.41 16.41
C LEU A 238 6.85 1.44 14.88
N GLY A 239 6.69 2.62 14.29
CA GLY A 239 6.56 2.76 12.84
C GLY A 239 7.80 2.27 12.07
N LEU A 240 8.99 2.57 12.59
CA LEU A 240 10.26 2.11 12.00
C LEU A 240 10.48 0.61 12.23
N ALA A 241 10.13 0.11 13.41
CA ALA A 241 10.26 -1.31 13.73
C ALA A 241 9.32 -2.15 12.86
N SER A 242 8.07 -1.73 12.69
CA SER A 242 7.10 -2.44 11.85
C SER A 242 7.55 -2.51 10.39
N ARG A 243 8.06 -1.41 9.84
CA ARG A 243 8.60 -1.40 8.47
C ARG A 243 9.74 -2.40 8.30
N LYS A 244 10.73 -2.38 9.22
CA LYS A 244 11.86 -3.32 9.18
C LYS A 244 11.42 -4.79 9.20
N ILE A 245 10.40 -5.13 9.98
CA ILE A 245 9.86 -6.49 10.04
C ILE A 245 9.15 -6.83 8.72
N ASN A 246 8.30 -5.94 8.21
CA ASN A 246 7.55 -6.17 6.98
C ASN A 246 8.47 -6.26 5.75
N GLU A 247 9.54 -5.48 5.69
CA GLU A 247 10.59 -5.58 4.66
C GLU A 247 11.35 -6.91 4.74
N ARG A 248 11.65 -7.39 5.94
CA ARG A 248 12.25 -8.72 6.13
C ARG A 248 11.30 -9.83 5.72
N ALA A 249 10.01 -9.72 6.01
CA ALA A 249 9.00 -10.68 5.59
C ALA A 249 8.81 -10.71 4.07
N ALA A 250 9.02 -9.59 3.38
CA ALA A 250 8.98 -9.52 1.91
C ALA A 250 10.06 -10.40 1.26
N LEU A 251 11.18 -10.59 1.92
CA LEU A 251 12.28 -11.42 1.43
C LEU A 251 12.21 -12.89 1.91
N TYR A 252 11.26 -13.24 2.77
CA TYR A 252 11.10 -14.60 3.28
C TYR A 252 10.91 -15.66 2.17
N PRO A 253 10.20 -15.40 1.05
CA PRO A 253 10.12 -16.35 -0.05
C PRO A 253 11.48 -16.82 -0.58
N ILE A 254 12.51 -15.98 -0.52
CA ILE A 254 13.90 -16.35 -0.93
C ILE A 254 14.48 -17.42 0.00
N ASP A 255 14.25 -17.28 1.31
CA ASP A 255 14.72 -18.28 2.28
C ASP A 255 14.05 -19.64 2.01
N VAL A 256 12.76 -19.63 1.66
CA VAL A 256 11.99 -20.82 1.30
C VAL A 256 12.56 -21.44 0.01
N VAL A 257 12.84 -20.65 -1.03
CA VAL A 257 13.46 -21.13 -2.28
C VAL A 257 14.84 -21.74 -2.02
N LYS A 258 15.66 -21.09 -1.20
CA LYS A 258 16.99 -21.62 -0.81
C LYS A 258 16.87 -22.93 -0.02
N LYS A 259 15.91 -23.01 0.90
CA LYS A 259 15.63 -24.23 1.67
C LYS A 259 15.20 -25.38 0.74
N TYR A 260 14.28 -25.12 -0.20
CA TYR A 260 13.84 -26.07 -1.21
C TYR A 260 14.99 -26.56 -2.10
N ALA A 261 15.78 -25.63 -2.65
CA ALA A 261 16.91 -25.98 -3.51
C ALA A 261 17.92 -26.88 -2.78
N ASN A 262 18.25 -26.56 -1.52
CA ASN A 262 19.13 -27.38 -0.69
C ASN A 262 18.56 -28.77 -0.43
N MET A 263 17.26 -28.89 -0.11
CA MET A 263 16.58 -30.17 0.13
C MET A 263 16.64 -31.08 -1.07
N HIS A 264 16.48 -30.52 -2.28
CA HIS A 264 16.47 -31.29 -3.53
C HIS A 264 17.84 -31.30 -4.24
N LYS A 265 18.88 -30.74 -3.64
CA LYS A 265 20.25 -30.62 -4.21
C LYS A 265 20.27 -29.94 -5.59
N LEU A 266 19.42 -28.89 -5.74
CA LEU A 266 19.30 -28.10 -6.97
C LEU A 266 20.22 -26.87 -6.92
N SER A 267 20.73 -26.45 -8.10
CA SER A 267 21.41 -25.16 -8.22
C SER A 267 20.39 -24.04 -8.33
N LEU A 268 20.53 -23.02 -7.48
CA LEU A 268 19.64 -21.84 -7.50
C LEU A 268 19.62 -21.15 -8.86
N SER A 269 20.78 -21.00 -9.52
CA SER A 269 20.91 -20.33 -10.81
C SER A 269 20.14 -21.01 -11.94
N LYS A 270 19.88 -22.33 -11.82
CA LYS A 270 19.18 -23.11 -12.85
C LYS A 270 17.67 -23.24 -12.61
N LEU A 271 17.15 -22.71 -11.50
CA LEU A 271 15.72 -22.77 -11.23
C LEU A 271 14.96 -21.82 -12.16
N ASN A 272 13.82 -22.32 -12.66
CA ASN A 272 12.83 -21.52 -13.35
C ASN A 272 11.78 -21.09 -12.32
N ILE A 273 11.74 -19.79 -11.98
CA ILE A 273 10.83 -19.24 -10.97
C ILE A 273 9.72 -18.45 -11.66
N LEU A 274 8.47 -18.71 -11.29
CA LEU A 274 7.31 -17.92 -11.69
C LEU A 274 6.78 -17.13 -10.49
N ILE A 275 6.75 -15.83 -10.61
CA ILE A 275 6.10 -14.93 -9.64
C ILE A 275 4.68 -14.64 -10.14
N ILE A 276 3.69 -14.90 -9.29
CA ILE A 276 2.27 -14.62 -9.54
C ILE A 276 1.80 -13.53 -8.59
N GLY A 277 1.18 -12.47 -9.16
CA GLY A 277 0.68 -11.34 -8.38
C GLY A 277 1.74 -10.25 -8.18
N ILE A 278 1.87 -9.36 -9.18
CA ILE A 278 2.88 -8.29 -9.22
C ILE A 278 2.32 -6.97 -8.67
N ALA A 279 1.02 -6.70 -8.81
CA ALA A 279 0.39 -5.57 -8.13
C ALA A 279 0.60 -5.67 -6.61
N PHE A 280 0.72 -4.53 -5.91
CA PHE A 280 1.00 -4.52 -4.46
C PHE A 280 -0.09 -5.19 -3.61
N LYS A 281 -1.28 -5.41 -4.17
CA LYS A 281 -2.39 -6.19 -3.60
C LYS A 281 -3.25 -6.78 -4.72
N GLY A 282 -4.02 -7.83 -4.41
CA GLY A 282 -4.93 -8.46 -5.36
C GLY A 282 -6.40 -8.11 -5.15
N ALA A 283 -6.80 -7.79 -3.92
CA ALA A 283 -8.18 -7.43 -3.57
C ALA A 283 -8.23 -6.24 -2.59
N PRO A 284 -9.02 -5.16 -2.88
CA PRO A 284 -9.61 -4.86 -4.20
C PRO A 284 -8.55 -4.77 -5.30
N GLU A 285 -8.94 -5.09 -6.54
CA GLU A 285 -8.04 -5.09 -7.69
C GLU A 285 -7.38 -3.73 -7.93
N THR A 286 -6.10 -3.76 -8.32
CA THR A 286 -5.35 -2.58 -8.74
C THR A 286 -4.25 -2.97 -9.72
N THR A 287 -3.84 -2.02 -10.56
CA THR A 287 -2.62 -2.13 -11.39
C THR A 287 -1.43 -1.40 -10.77
N ASP A 288 -1.57 -0.86 -9.55
CA ASP A 288 -0.50 -0.12 -8.88
C ASP A 288 0.59 -1.07 -8.39
N VAL A 289 1.82 -0.79 -8.83
CA VAL A 289 3.02 -1.56 -8.47
C VAL A 289 3.94 -0.82 -7.51
N ARG A 290 3.57 0.39 -7.07
CA ARG A 290 4.40 1.18 -6.15
C ARG A 290 4.51 0.47 -4.79
N GLY A 291 5.75 0.24 -4.37
CA GLY A 291 6.02 -0.53 -3.16
C GLY A 291 5.55 -1.99 -3.24
N SER A 292 5.50 -2.56 -4.45
CA SER A 292 5.18 -3.98 -4.62
C SER A 292 6.31 -4.86 -4.11
N VAL A 293 5.96 -5.79 -3.26
CA VAL A 293 6.86 -6.83 -2.73
C VAL A 293 7.47 -7.67 -3.85
N ALA A 294 6.74 -7.90 -4.94
CA ALA A 294 7.23 -8.68 -6.08
C ALA A 294 8.41 -8.00 -6.78
N ILE A 295 8.45 -6.66 -6.81
CA ILE A 295 9.57 -5.91 -7.41
C ILE A 295 10.80 -6.03 -6.52
N ASP A 296 10.65 -5.83 -5.20
CA ASP A 296 11.76 -5.97 -4.26
C ASP A 296 12.33 -7.40 -4.29
N LEU A 297 11.44 -8.39 -4.38
CA LEU A 297 11.81 -9.79 -4.48
C LEU A 297 12.55 -10.10 -5.79
N LEU A 298 12.12 -9.53 -6.94
CA LEU A 298 12.80 -9.67 -8.22
C LEU A 298 14.25 -9.17 -8.14
N HIS A 299 14.44 -7.95 -7.60
CA HIS A 299 15.77 -7.37 -7.45
C HIS A 299 16.70 -8.25 -6.62
N GLU A 300 16.18 -8.88 -5.57
CA GLU A 300 16.99 -9.74 -4.72
C GLU A 300 17.22 -11.12 -5.34
N LEU A 301 16.21 -11.73 -5.98
CA LEU A 301 16.31 -13.05 -6.64
C LEU A 301 17.27 -13.02 -7.81
N ASN A 302 17.34 -11.94 -8.60
CA ASN A 302 18.26 -11.78 -9.73
C ASN A 302 19.75 -11.91 -9.34
N LYS A 303 20.07 -11.86 -8.04
CA LYS A 303 21.44 -12.14 -7.56
C LYS A 303 21.78 -13.62 -7.54
N TYR A 304 20.79 -14.50 -7.64
CA TYR A 304 20.95 -15.95 -7.43
C TYR A 304 20.35 -16.82 -8.53
N VAL A 305 19.38 -16.30 -9.31
CA VAL A 305 18.54 -17.04 -10.25
C VAL A 305 18.56 -16.37 -11.60
N ASP A 306 18.78 -17.15 -12.67
CA ASP A 306 18.90 -16.63 -14.04
C ASP A 306 17.52 -16.49 -14.73
N ASN A 307 16.55 -17.33 -14.37
CA ASN A 307 15.25 -17.42 -15.05
C ASN A 307 14.09 -17.08 -14.10
N ILE A 308 13.62 -15.84 -14.15
CA ILE A 308 12.50 -15.35 -13.34
C ILE A 308 11.42 -14.81 -14.25
N PHE A 309 10.25 -15.42 -14.19
CA PHE A 309 9.08 -15.05 -14.98
C PHE A 309 7.99 -14.43 -14.09
N ALA A 310 7.15 -13.59 -14.67
CA ALA A 310 6.02 -12.99 -13.99
C ALA A 310 4.70 -13.23 -14.71
N TRP A 311 3.65 -13.27 -13.90
CA TRP A 311 2.26 -13.20 -14.34
C TRP A 311 1.42 -12.42 -13.34
N ASP A 312 0.49 -11.62 -13.84
CA ASP A 312 -0.48 -10.90 -13.01
C ASP A 312 -1.87 -10.96 -13.64
N ALA A 313 -2.92 -10.97 -12.82
CA ALA A 313 -4.30 -11.10 -13.27
C ALA A 313 -4.83 -9.81 -13.93
N VAL A 314 -4.28 -8.64 -13.57
CA VAL A 314 -4.76 -7.31 -13.98
C VAL A 314 -3.72 -6.50 -14.74
N ILE A 315 -2.44 -6.67 -14.46
CA ILE A 315 -1.36 -5.94 -15.13
C ILE A 315 -1.07 -6.60 -16.49
N LYS A 316 -1.02 -5.79 -17.55
CA LYS A 316 -0.73 -6.29 -18.89
C LYS A 316 0.73 -6.74 -19.02
N THR A 317 0.96 -7.78 -19.82
CA THR A 317 2.29 -8.32 -20.13
C THR A 317 3.30 -7.23 -20.52
N ALA A 318 2.94 -6.31 -21.41
CA ALA A 318 3.81 -5.23 -21.83
C ALA A 318 4.21 -4.25 -20.72
N ASP A 319 3.41 -4.13 -19.66
CA ASP A 319 3.73 -3.29 -18.51
C ASP A 319 4.61 -4.04 -17.50
N LEU A 320 4.45 -5.37 -17.38
CA LEU A 320 5.37 -6.23 -16.62
C LEU A 320 6.80 -6.22 -17.22
N GLU A 321 6.90 -6.28 -18.55
CA GLU A 321 8.18 -6.20 -19.26
C GLU A 321 8.89 -4.86 -19.05
N LYS A 322 8.14 -3.74 -19.02
CA LYS A 322 8.71 -2.41 -18.72
C LYS A 322 9.27 -2.32 -17.29
N ILE A 323 8.71 -3.09 -16.35
CA ILE A 323 9.18 -3.15 -14.96
C ILE A 323 10.46 -3.99 -14.85
N GLY A 324 10.73 -4.86 -15.85
CA GLY A 324 11.93 -5.69 -15.91
C GLY A 324 11.67 -7.17 -15.65
N PHE A 325 10.42 -7.62 -15.74
CA PHE A 325 10.09 -9.04 -15.67
C PHE A 325 10.09 -9.70 -17.05
N ASP A 326 10.66 -10.90 -17.15
CA ASP A 326 10.31 -11.81 -18.24
C ASP A 326 8.88 -12.31 -18.03
N THR A 327 8.12 -12.44 -19.12
CA THR A 327 6.70 -12.81 -19.04
C THR A 327 6.41 -14.15 -19.67
N ILE A 328 5.36 -14.81 -19.17
CA ILE A 328 4.84 -16.04 -19.76
C ILE A 328 3.57 -15.76 -20.55
N GLY A 329 3.46 -16.32 -21.75
CA GLY A 329 2.31 -16.07 -22.63
C GLY A 329 0.99 -16.67 -22.11
N SER A 330 1.04 -17.85 -21.50
CA SER A 330 -0.12 -18.56 -20.94
C SER A 330 0.25 -19.24 -19.64
N LEU A 331 -0.40 -18.83 -18.56
CA LEU A 331 -0.17 -19.42 -17.24
C LEU A 331 -0.36 -20.97 -17.25
N SER A 332 -1.45 -21.44 -17.89
CA SER A 332 -1.78 -22.88 -17.98
C SER A 332 -0.70 -23.75 -18.61
N ASN A 333 -0.05 -23.24 -19.66
CA ASN A 333 0.94 -23.98 -20.40
C ASN A 333 2.33 -23.87 -19.78
N SER A 334 2.67 -22.69 -19.29
CA SER A 334 4.02 -22.37 -18.80
C SER A 334 4.29 -22.92 -17.41
N ILE A 335 3.24 -23.04 -16.57
CA ILE A 335 3.38 -23.48 -15.17
C ILE A 335 3.99 -24.89 -15.05
N ARG A 336 3.85 -25.74 -16.07
CA ARG A 336 4.43 -27.09 -16.07
C ARG A 336 5.96 -27.12 -16.17
N HIS A 337 6.56 -26.03 -16.65
CA HIS A 337 7.99 -25.91 -16.93
C HIS A 337 8.74 -25.11 -15.86
N VAL A 338 8.06 -24.66 -14.80
CA VAL A 338 8.70 -23.95 -13.70
C VAL A 338 8.93 -24.86 -12.50
N ASP A 339 10.04 -24.62 -11.82
CA ASP A 339 10.45 -25.40 -10.64
C ASP A 339 9.88 -24.77 -9.35
N VAL A 340 9.60 -23.48 -9.37
CA VAL A 340 9.09 -22.71 -8.22
C VAL A 340 7.99 -21.76 -8.68
N VAL A 341 6.88 -21.73 -7.94
CA VAL A 341 5.81 -20.74 -8.08
C VAL A 341 5.72 -19.94 -6.78
N LEU A 342 5.80 -18.62 -6.88
CA LEU A 342 5.66 -17.70 -5.76
C LEU A 342 4.38 -16.87 -5.92
N ILE A 343 3.37 -17.08 -5.08
CA ILE A 343 2.11 -16.32 -5.07
C ILE A 343 2.23 -15.20 -4.05
N LEU A 344 2.32 -13.94 -4.52
CA LEU A 344 2.70 -12.80 -3.70
C LEU A 344 1.58 -11.81 -3.37
N ASN A 345 0.44 -11.87 -4.08
CA ASN A 345 -0.74 -11.09 -3.70
C ASN A 345 -2.00 -11.96 -3.61
N ASN A 346 -3.08 -11.40 -3.06
CA ASN A 346 -4.31 -12.13 -2.75
C ASN A 346 -5.38 -12.05 -3.85
N HIS A 347 -4.99 -11.91 -5.12
CA HIS A 347 -5.97 -11.89 -6.21
C HIS A 347 -6.61 -13.28 -6.40
N PRO A 348 -7.96 -13.38 -6.51
CA PRO A 348 -8.62 -14.69 -6.65
C PRO A 348 -8.16 -15.49 -7.86
N ASN A 349 -7.86 -14.83 -8.97
CA ASN A 349 -7.41 -15.48 -10.22
C ASN A 349 -5.95 -15.96 -10.16
N ASN A 350 -5.22 -15.74 -9.08
CA ASN A 350 -3.89 -16.35 -8.88
C ASN A 350 -3.99 -17.88 -8.73
N ILE A 351 -5.16 -18.38 -8.31
CA ILE A 351 -5.40 -19.80 -8.12
C ILE A 351 -5.87 -20.41 -9.44
N HIS A 352 -4.95 -21.06 -10.12
CA HIS A 352 -5.18 -21.66 -11.43
C HIS A 352 -5.12 -23.19 -11.35
N SER A 353 -5.93 -23.87 -12.16
CA SER A 353 -5.95 -25.35 -12.21
C SER A 353 -4.59 -25.99 -12.54
N GLY A 354 -3.70 -25.28 -13.24
CA GLY A 354 -2.34 -25.70 -13.51
C GLY A 354 -1.46 -25.89 -12.26
N LEU A 355 -1.80 -25.23 -11.14
CA LEU A 355 -1.11 -25.42 -9.86
C LEU A 355 -1.25 -26.88 -9.35
N TYR A 356 -2.37 -27.53 -9.65
CA TYR A 356 -2.72 -28.87 -9.20
C TYR A 356 -2.33 -29.97 -10.21
N THR A 357 -1.51 -29.64 -11.20
CA THR A 357 -1.04 -30.63 -12.18
C THR A 357 0.31 -31.21 -11.78
N THR A 358 0.48 -32.49 -11.96
CA THR A 358 1.78 -33.19 -11.74
C THR A 358 2.89 -32.48 -12.51
N PRO A 359 3.95 -32.02 -11.85
CA PRO A 359 5.06 -31.32 -12.50
C PRO A 359 5.92 -32.34 -13.34
N ILE A 360 6.69 -31.80 -14.31
CA ILE A 360 7.66 -32.57 -15.05
C ILE A 360 8.82 -32.96 -14.14
N ASN A 361 9.27 -32.00 -13.33
CA ASN A 361 10.26 -32.20 -12.27
C ASN A 361 9.59 -31.90 -10.91
N ASN A 362 10.35 -31.97 -9.83
CA ASN A 362 9.84 -31.46 -8.54
C ASN A 362 9.49 -29.99 -8.64
N ARG A 363 8.40 -29.58 -7.98
CA ARG A 363 7.95 -28.19 -7.94
C ARG A 363 7.63 -27.73 -6.53
N LEU A 364 8.07 -26.52 -6.18
CA LEU A 364 7.64 -25.79 -5.00
C LEU A 364 6.51 -24.82 -5.35
N ILE A 365 5.44 -24.81 -4.54
CA ILE A 365 4.46 -23.74 -4.51
C ILE A 365 4.62 -23.00 -3.18
N PHE A 366 5.05 -21.75 -3.23
CA PHE A 366 4.97 -20.83 -2.10
C PHE A 366 3.69 -20.03 -2.23
N ASP A 367 2.75 -20.26 -1.31
CA ASP A 367 1.48 -19.55 -1.22
C ASP A 367 1.53 -18.53 -0.08
N GLY A 368 1.89 -17.29 -0.39
CA GLY A 368 2.05 -16.22 0.59
C GLY A 368 0.75 -15.80 1.28
N TRP A 369 -0.41 -16.19 0.74
CA TRP A 369 -1.73 -15.77 1.22
C TRP A 369 -2.64 -16.92 1.66
N ASN A 370 -2.12 -18.16 1.64
CA ASN A 370 -2.85 -19.38 2.02
C ASN A 370 -4.18 -19.54 1.26
N GLN A 371 -4.12 -19.32 -0.05
CA GLN A 371 -5.28 -19.42 -0.95
C GLN A 371 -5.38 -20.79 -1.64
N VAL A 372 -4.27 -21.51 -1.74
CA VAL A 372 -4.19 -22.83 -2.39
C VAL A 372 -4.61 -23.91 -1.40
N ASP A 373 -5.33 -24.93 -1.88
CA ASP A 373 -5.62 -26.11 -1.07
C ASP A 373 -4.34 -26.94 -0.87
N ARG A 374 -3.74 -26.75 0.31
CA ARG A 374 -2.52 -27.43 0.72
C ARG A 374 -2.66 -28.96 0.64
N GLN A 375 -3.81 -29.51 1.10
CA GLN A 375 -3.99 -30.95 1.15
C GLN A 375 -4.04 -31.58 -0.25
N GLU A 376 -4.59 -30.87 -1.21
CA GLU A 376 -4.59 -31.31 -2.61
C GLU A 376 -3.19 -31.23 -3.24
N ILE A 377 -2.42 -30.18 -2.94
CA ILE A 377 -1.02 -30.08 -3.43
C ILE A 377 -0.14 -31.19 -2.86
N GLU A 378 -0.23 -31.47 -1.57
CA GLU A 378 0.60 -32.47 -0.89
C GLU A 378 0.32 -33.94 -1.35
N LYS A 379 -0.83 -34.19 -1.98
CA LYS A 379 -1.15 -35.50 -2.61
C LYS A 379 -0.44 -35.73 -3.96
N ILE A 380 0.03 -34.65 -4.59
CA ILE A 380 0.61 -34.73 -5.93
C ILE A 380 2.10 -35.07 -5.82
N SER A 381 2.51 -36.17 -6.44
CA SER A 381 3.91 -36.59 -6.46
C SER A 381 4.82 -35.51 -7.06
N GLY A 382 5.94 -35.24 -6.42
CA GLY A 382 6.90 -34.19 -6.82
C GLY A 382 6.52 -32.77 -6.47
N MET A 383 5.42 -32.57 -5.74
CA MET A 383 5.02 -31.24 -5.25
C MET A 383 5.49 -30.99 -3.81
N SER A 384 5.94 -29.78 -3.56
CA SER A 384 6.20 -29.25 -2.22
C SER A 384 5.33 -27.99 -2.01
N TYR A 385 4.74 -27.85 -0.85
CA TYR A 385 3.99 -26.67 -0.46
C TYR A 385 4.75 -25.88 0.59
N ALA A 386 4.71 -24.56 0.49
CA ALA A 386 5.19 -23.65 1.52
C ALA A 386 4.29 -22.43 1.64
N THR A 387 4.24 -21.86 2.82
CA THR A 387 3.57 -20.59 3.13
C THR A 387 4.35 -19.83 4.19
N MET A 388 3.84 -18.72 4.66
CA MET A 388 4.48 -17.94 5.73
C MET A 388 4.66 -18.79 7.00
N GLY A 389 5.93 -19.06 7.34
CA GLY A 389 6.31 -19.82 8.54
C GLY A 389 6.23 -21.35 8.42
N TYR A 390 5.93 -21.89 7.24
CA TYR A 390 5.79 -23.35 7.08
C TYR A 390 6.25 -23.80 5.69
N MET A 391 6.85 -24.99 5.66
CA MET A 391 7.14 -25.72 4.44
C MET A 391 6.91 -27.22 4.68
N THR A 392 6.27 -27.91 3.72
CA THR A 392 6.06 -29.36 3.76
C THR A 392 7.40 -30.07 4.03
N PRO A 393 7.51 -30.91 5.09
CA PRO A 393 8.68 -31.73 5.33
C PRO A 393 8.92 -32.68 4.15
N MET A 394 10.18 -32.99 3.86
CA MET A 394 10.46 -34.11 2.97
C MET A 394 9.87 -35.38 3.59
N THR A 395 8.90 -35.98 2.90
CA THR A 395 8.56 -37.37 3.20
C THR A 395 9.78 -38.19 2.80
N ASN A 396 10.49 -38.80 3.76
CA ASN A 396 11.46 -39.82 3.45
C ASN A 396 10.76 -40.90 2.61
N PRO A 397 11.34 -41.31 1.46
CA PRO A 397 10.78 -42.34 0.61
C PRO A 397 10.69 -43.67 1.33
#